data_33fe78180b37df8198ce011ab64a3d17
#
_entry.id   33fe78180b37df8198ce011ab64a3d17
#
_cell.length_a   1.000
_cell.length_b   1.000
_cell.length_c   1.000
_cell.angle_alpha   90.00
_cell.angle_beta   90.00
_cell.angle_gamma   90.00
#
_symmetry.space_group_name_H-M   'P 1'
#
loop_
_entity.id
_entity.type
_entity.pdbx_description
1 polymer ?
#
loop_
_entity_poly.entity_id
_entity_poly.type
_entity_poly.pdbx_seq_one_letter_code
_entity_poly.pdbx_strand_id
1 'polypeptide(L)'
;MPPARPSSRLSRFARRAALALLSTLLALGLGEAILRLVSGNACYVWPPHMHQELYPAPDVMPGVSGTSRFLVNSIGLRGDEPAKDRDIRILTLGGSTTECLYLDQTEAWPHVLQDLLGPHVWVGNAGRSGLTTRHHRLQAETLLDEIPGIDVVIVLAGANDLCIRLARDTAWAPVDFNSPEAVAPLMQEAFEVRPPRFAAGRRHHRTALHQALKKLSRLLRPGGATQDPSGRVYQVWRRHRREAPVLRQRLPDLAPALAEYAANLRAIARTTARHGARIVFVTQPSLWRNDLPPDLQRLLWMGGLGRYQKEAGHEYYAISALVEGMAIYNRVLLDTCRQIPGAVCVDLAAELPRDTTMFYDDVHFNEAGSRRVAGILAGRIKATGIR
;
A
#
# COMPACT_ATOMS: atom_id res chain seq x y z
N MET A 1 -14.50 -43.41 63.66
CA MET A 1 -15.09 -43.31 62.30
C MET A 1 -13.97 -43.25 61.31
N PRO A 2 -13.85 -44.18 60.36
CA PRO A 2 -12.87 -44.03 59.24
C PRO A 2 -13.27 -42.99 58.27
N PRO A 3 -12.34 -42.23 57.63
CA PRO A 3 -12.66 -41.19 56.64
C PRO A 3 -13.27 -41.81 55.38
N ALA A 4 -14.35 -41.20 54.91
CA ALA A 4 -15.03 -41.61 53.70
C ALA A 4 -14.09 -41.55 52.49
N ARG A 5 -13.88 -42.68 51.78
CA ARG A 5 -13.12 -42.73 50.51
C ARG A 5 -13.83 -41.89 49.43
N PRO A 6 -13.13 -40.98 48.73
CA PRO A 6 -13.76 -40.20 47.66
C PRO A 6 -14.30 -41.14 46.60
N SER A 7 -15.53 -40.84 46.13
CA SER A 7 -16.29 -41.72 45.25
C SER A 7 -15.53 -41.97 43.94
N SER A 8 -15.40 -43.24 43.54
CA SER A 8 -14.73 -43.70 42.31
C SER A 8 -15.33 -43.10 40.99
N ARG A 9 -16.46 -42.43 41.08
CA ARG A 9 -17.13 -41.73 39.96
C ARG A 9 -16.49 -40.36 39.70
N LEU A 10 -16.16 -39.57 40.73
CA LEU A 10 -15.49 -38.26 40.56
C LEU A 10 -14.09 -38.41 39.97
N SER A 11 -13.33 -39.41 40.40
CA SER A 11 -11.98 -39.68 39.90
C SER A 11 -11.99 -40.13 38.43
N ARG A 12 -13.00 -40.88 38.01
CA ARG A 12 -13.20 -41.29 36.61
C ARG A 12 -13.61 -40.10 35.73
N PHE A 13 -14.47 -39.21 36.22
CA PHE A 13 -14.88 -38.01 35.52
C PHE A 13 -13.68 -37.06 35.35
N ALA A 14 -12.93 -36.80 36.40
CA ALA A 14 -11.72 -35.96 36.35
C ALA A 14 -10.67 -36.51 35.37
N ARG A 15 -10.46 -37.82 35.34
CA ARG A 15 -9.56 -38.46 34.35
C ARG A 15 -10.03 -38.32 32.94
N ARG A 16 -11.34 -38.49 32.64
CA ARG A 16 -11.91 -38.30 31.33
C ARG A 16 -11.83 -36.84 30.86
N ALA A 17 -12.08 -35.90 31.78
CA ALA A 17 -11.94 -34.47 31.51
C ALA A 17 -10.48 -34.08 31.21
N ALA A 18 -9.53 -34.61 32.01
CA ALA A 18 -8.10 -34.38 31.76
C ALA A 18 -7.63 -34.95 30.41
N LEU A 19 -8.07 -36.16 30.06
CA LEU A 19 -7.76 -36.79 28.78
C LEU A 19 -8.38 -36.00 27.60
N ALA A 20 -9.61 -35.55 27.73
CA ALA A 20 -10.26 -34.73 26.73
C ALA A 20 -9.53 -33.39 26.53
N LEU A 21 -9.13 -32.73 27.61
CA LEU A 21 -8.37 -31.51 27.56
C LEU A 21 -7.01 -31.73 26.88
N LEU A 22 -6.29 -32.77 27.26
CA LEU A 22 -4.98 -33.11 26.69
C LEU A 22 -5.09 -33.41 25.18
N SER A 23 -6.08 -34.23 24.80
CA SER A 23 -6.30 -34.52 23.36
C SER A 23 -6.67 -33.29 22.55
N THR A 24 -7.47 -32.36 23.12
CA THR A 24 -7.79 -31.08 22.48
C THR A 24 -6.55 -30.20 22.30
N LEU A 25 -5.72 -30.09 23.34
CA LEU A 25 -4.46 -29.32 23.27
C LEU A 25 -3.49 -29.91 22.25
N LEU A 26 -3.39 -31.24 22.19
CA LEU A 26 -2.55 -31.94 21.19
C LEU A 26 -3.09 -31.73 19.77
N ALA A 27 -4.39 -31.82 19.57
CA ALA A 27 -5.02 -31.57 18.27
C ALA A 27 -4.83 -30.12 17.81
N LEU A 28 -4.99 -29.15 18.72
CA LEU A 28 -4.71 -27.74 18.42
C LEU A 28 -3.23 -27.48 18.12
N GLY A 29 -2.32 -28.09 18.89
CA GLY A 29 -0.86 -28.01 18.66
C GLY A 29 -0.45 -28.62 17.33
N LEU A 30 -0.99 -29.79 16.98
CA LEU A 30 -0.74 -30.46 15.71
C LEU A 30 -1.32 -29.65 14.54
N GLY A 31 -2.55 -29.16 14.69
CA GLY A 31 -3.20 -28.29 13.70
C GLY A 31 -2.41 -27.02 13.45
N GLU A 32 -1.91 -26.36 14.49
CA GLU A 32 -1.04 -25.20 14.39
C GLU A 32 0.27 -25.53 13.65
N ALA A 33 0.92 -26.66 13.99
CA ALA A 33 2.15 -27.09 13.34
C ALA A 33 1.93 -27.37 11.83
N ILE A 34 0.87 -28.12 11.50
CA ILE A 34 0.51 -28.41 10.09
C ILE A 34 0.21 -27.11 9.36
N LEU A 35 -0.59 -26.21 9.93
CA LEU A 35 -0.92 -24.95 9.29
C LEU A 35 0.33 -24.07 9.06
N ARG A 36 1.30 -24.06 9.99
CA ARG A 36 2.57 -23.36 9.79
C ARG A 36 3.40 -23.96 8.65
N LEU A 37 3.41 -25.29 8.52
CA LEU A 37 4.11 -25.96 7.43
C LEU A 37 3.45 -25.72 6.08
N VAL A 38 2.12 -25.72 6.04
CA VAL A 38 1.35 -25.58 4.78
C VAL A 38 1.18 -24.10 4.37
N SER A 39 1.09 -23.17 5.35
CA SER A 39 0.83 -21.75 5.04
C SER A 39 1.99 -21.02 4.35
N GLY A 40 3.15 -21.65 4.23
CA GLY A 40 4.33 -21.04 3.63
C GLY A 40 4.85 -19.82 4.39
N ASN A 41 5.99 -19.30 3.97
CA ASN A 41 6.60 -18.09 4.53
C ASN A 41 6.37 -16.84 3.66
N ALA A 42 5.66 -16.99 2.51
CA ALA A 42 5.50 -15.93 1.54
C ALA A 42 4.60 -14.79 2.04
N CYS A 43 4.98 -13.58 1.68
CA CYS A 43 4.19 -12.39 1.88
C CYS A 43 3.57 -11.96 0.55
N TYR A 44 2.27 -11.75 0.51
CA TYR A 44 1.59 -11.26 -0.69
C TYR A 44 0.97 -9.90 -0.42
N VAL A 45 1.20 -8.94 -1.30
CA VAL A 45 0.61 -7.59 -1.24
C VAL A 45 -0.91 -7.71 -1.29
N TRP A 46 -1.40 -8.55 -2.20
CA TRP A 46 -2.81 -8.91 -2.37
C TRP A 46 -2.99 -10.43 -2.30
N PRO A 47 -4.19 -10.94 -1.95
CA PRO A 47 -4.44 -12.38 -2.06
C PRO A 47 -4.19 -12.85 -3.50
N PRO A 48 -3.35 -13.89 -3.71
CA PRO A 48 -3.15 -14.46 -5.04
C PRO A 48 -4.47 -14.83 -5.72
N HIS A 49 -4.54 -14.60 -7.03
CA HIS A 49 -5.72 -14.84 -7.88
C HIS A 49 -6.98 -14.08 -7.44
N MET A 50 -6.83 -12.96 -6.71
CA MET A 50 -7.96 -12.11 -6.37
C MET A 50 -8.48 -11.43 -7.64
N HIS A 51 -9.78 -11.50 -7.83
CA HIS A 51 -10.51 -10.75 -8.85
C HIS A 51 -11.57 -9.89 -8.16
N GLN A 52 -11.53 -8.59 -8.40
CA GLN A 52 -12.52 -7.65 -7.89
C GLN A 52 -12.99 -6.73 -9.01
N GLU A 53 -14.29 -6.49 -9.07
CA GLU A 53 -14.89 -5.51 -9.99
C GLU A 53 -15.37 -4.30 -9.18
N LEU A 54 -15.08 -3.12 -9.71
CA LEU A 54 -15.48 -1.84 -9.16
C LEU A 54 -16.21 -1.05 -10.25
N TYR A 55 -17.15 -0.24 -9.84
CA TYR A 55 -18.03 0.53 -10.74
C TYR A 55 -17.91 2.01 -10.39
N PRO A 56 -16.77 2.67 -10.70
CA PRO A 56 -16.52 4.06 -10.35
C PRO A 56 -17.63 4.96 -10.88
N ALA A 57 -18.14 5.82 -10.00
CA ALA A 57 -19.20 6.75 -10.36
C ALA A 57 -18.61 7.93 -11.14
N PRO A 58 -19.01 8.20 -12.41
CA PRO A 58 -18.42 9.25 -13.25
C PRO A 58 -18.61 10.66 -12.68
N ASP A 59 -19.69 10.88 -11.91
CA ASP A 59 -19.96 12.13 -11.19
C ASP A 59 -19.00 12.34 -10.00
N VAL A 60 -18.34 11.29 -9.55
CA VAL A 60 -17.36 11.31 -8.44
C VAL A 60 -15.93 11.36 -8.97
N MET A 61 -15.65 10.63 -10.05
CA MET A 61 -14.30 10.45 -10.59
C MET A 61 -14.23 10.92 -12.06
N PRO A 62 -14.05 12.22 -12.30
CA PRO A 62 -13.99 12.73 -13.66
C PRO A 62 -12.85 12.08 -14.47
N GLY A 63 -13.16 11.62 -15.68
CA GLY A 63 -12.20 10.94 -16.55
C GLY A 63 -11.89 9.48 -16.19
N VAL A 64 -12.73 8.88 -15.33
CA VAL A 64 -12.76 7.43 -15.07
C VAL A 64 -14.09 6.88 -15.57
N SER A 65 -14.06 5.82 -16.36
CA SER A 65 -15.24 5.26 -17.02
C SER A 65 -15.27 3.73 -16.98
N GLY A 66 -16.48 3.18 -17.13
CA GLY A 66 -16.69 1.74 -17.21
C GLY A 66 -16.46 0.99 -15.91
N THR A 67 -16.18 -0.30 -16.02
CA THR A 67 -15.91 -1.21 -14.91
C THR A 67 -14.41 -1.30 -14.69
N SER A 68 -13.96 -1.14 -13.45
CA SER A 68 -12.57 -1.39 -13.08
C SER A 68 -12.43 -2.85 -12.64
N ARG A 69 -11.75 -3.65 -13.44
CA ARG A 69 -11.32 -5.00 -13.08
C ARG A 69 -9.97 -4.91 -12.38
N PHE A 70 -9.93 -5.31 -11.13
CA PHE A 70 -8.71 -5.40 -10.34
C PHE A 70 -8.26 -6.86 -10.29
N LEU A 71 -7.24 -7.20 -11.05
CA LEU A 71 -6.77 -8.57 -11.23
C LEU A 71 -5.43 -8.77 -10.56
N VAL A 72 -5.32 -9.78 -9.70
CA VAL A 72 -4.10 -10.13 -8.97
C VAL A 72 -3.59 -11.48 -9.46
N ASN A 73 -2.32 -11.54 -9.81
CA ASN A 73 -1.65 -12.75 -10.30
C ASN A 73 -1.31 -13.76 -9.19
N SER A 74 -0.71 -14.87 -9.57
CA SER A 74 -0.35 -15.99 -8.67
C SER A 74 0.65 -15.59 -7.56
N ILE A 75 1.44 -14.53 -7.75
CA ILE A 75 2.43 -14.04 -6.79
C ILE A 75 1.92 -12.82 -5.97
N GLY A 76 0.61 -12.54 -6.02
CA GLY A 76 -0.02 -11.50 -5.18
C GLY A 76 0.27 -10.06 -5.60
N LEU A 77 0.62 -9.83 -6.85
CA LEU A 77 0.77 -8.50 -7.44
C LEU A 77 -0.37 -8.22 -8.43
N ARG A 78 -0.82 -6.97 -8.50
CA ARG A 78 -1.76 -6.58 -9.55
C ARG A 78 -1.05 -6.61 -10.91
N GLY A 79 -1.65 -7.24 -11.91
CA GLY A 79 -1.09 -7.36 -13.24
C GLY A 79 -1.11 -8.78 -13.79
N ASP A 80 -0.44 -8.95 -14.91
CA ASP A 80 -0.33 -10.23 -15.62
C ASP A 80 0.50 -11.24 -14.83
N GLU A 81 0.35 -12.53 -15.15
CA GLU A 81 1.21 -13.58 -14.60
C GLU A 81 2.68 -13.35 -14.99
N PRO A 82 3.63 -13.57 -14.07
CA PRO A 82 5.04 -13.43 -14.37
C PRO A 82 5.52 -14.58 -15.27
N ALA A 83 5.35 -14.41 -16.57
CA ALA A 83 5.75 -15.41 -17.56
C ALA A 83 7.27 -15.56 -17.61
N LYS A 84 7.74 -16.80 -17.90
CA LYS A 84 9.16 -17.13 -17.94
C LYS A 84 9.90 -16.58 -19.16
N ASP A 85 9.16 -16.24 -20.20
CA ASP A 85 9.63 -15.71 -21.49
C ASP A 85 9.77 -14.18 -21.51
N ARG A 86 9.59 -13.54 -20.38
CA ARG A 86 9.78 -12.08 -20.22
C ARG A 86 11.23 -11.80 -19.85
N ASP A 87 11.92 -11.09 -20.73
CA ASP A 87 13.35 -10.78 -20.59
C ASP A 87 13.62 -9.69 -19.54
N ILE A 88 12.65 -8.80 -19.33
CA ILE A 88 12.75 -7.67 -18.40
C ILE A 88 11.60 -7.73 -17.41
N ARG A 89 11.92 -7.66 -16.12
CA ARG A 89 10.95 -7.70 -15.02
C ARG A 89 11.03 -6.43 -14.20
N ILE A 90 9.91 -5.71 -14.13
CA ILE A 90 9.78 -4.45 -13.43
C ILE A 90 8.84 -4.62 -12.24
N LEU A 91 9.27 -4.18 -11.08
CA LEU A 91 8.43 -4.09 -9.87
C LEU A 91 8.09 -2.63 -9.59
N THR A 92 6.79 -2.30 -9.48
CA THR A 92 6.35 -0.96 -9.10
C THR A 92 5.91 -0.92 -7.64
N LEU A 93 6.47 -0.02 -6.85
CA LEU A 93 6.13 0.26 -5.46
C LEU A 93 5.47 1.63 -5.37
N GLY A 94 4.42 1.74 -4.55
CA GLY A 94 3.74 3.01 -4.35
C GLY A 94 2.46 2.89 -3.54
N GLY A 95 1.79 4.01 -3.36
CA GLY A 95 0.49 4.11 -2.71
C GLY A 95 -0.67 3.83 -3.67
N SER A 96 -1.81 4.47 -3.38
CA SER A 96 -3.03 4.39 -4.21
C SER A 96 -2.84 4.89 -5.64
N THR A 97 -1.92 5.81 -5.87
CA THR A 97 -1.57 6.33 -7.20
C THR A 97 -0.83 5.31 -8.07
N THR A 98 -0.25 4.27 -7.47
CA THR A 98 0.34 3.11 -8.14
C THR A 98 -0.64 1.93 -8.17
N GLU A 99 -1.40 1.73 -7.09
CA GLU A 99 -2.48 0.74 -7.04
C GLU A 99 -3.50 0.92 -8.16
N CYS A 100 -3.87 2.19 -8.45
CA CYS A 100 -4.87 2.57 -9.46
C CYS A 100 -6.21 1.85 -9.29
N LEU A 101 -6.73 1.74 -8.04
CA LEU A 101 -7.87 0.88 -7.69
C LEU A 101 -9.09 1.03 -8.62
N TYR A 102 -9.48 2.28 -8.94
CA TYR A 102 -10.67 2.57 -9.73
C TYR A 102 -10.43 2.63 -11.24
N LEU A 103 -9.22 2.39 -11.70
CA LEU A 103 -8.92 2.22 -13.11
C LEU A 103 -9.00 0.74 -13.50
N ASP A 104 -9.55 0.44 -14.67
CA ASP A 104 -9.50 -0.93 -15.21
C ASP A 104 -8.06 -1.46 -15.24
N GLN A 105 -7.90 -2.77 -15.23
CA GLN A 105 -6.58 -3.40 -15.30
C GLN A 105 -5.74 -2.84 -16.45
N THR A 106 -6.35 -2.67 -17.61
CA THR A 106 -5.68 -2.17 -18.84
C THR A 106 -5.42 -0.67 -18.83
N GLU A 107 -6.02 0.08 -17.90
CA GLU A 107 -5.85 1.53 -17.76
C GLU A 107 -4.92 1.92 -16.60
N ALA A 108 -4.55 0.98 -15.75
CA ALA A 108 -3.57 1.22 -14.68
C ALA A 108 -2.18 1.48 -15.27
N TRP A 109 -1.52 2.57 -14.88
CA TRP A 109 -0.24 2.97 -15.49
C TRP A 109 0.86 1.88 -15.47
N PRO A 110 0.94 0.98 -14.49
CA PRO A 110 1.92 -0.10 -14.56
C PRO A 110 1.63 -1.09 -15.69
N HIS A 111 0.35 -1.38 -15.97
CA HIS A 111 -0.02 -2.23 -17.11
C HIS A 111 0.20 -1.51 -18.43
N VAL A 112 -0.24 -0.25 -18.54
CA VAL A 112 0.02 0.57 -19.75
C VAL A 112 1.53 0.72 -19.99
N LEU A 113 2.34 0.84 -18.95
CA LEU A 113 3.80 0.85 -19.07
C LEU A 113 4.34 -0.46 -19.67
N GLN A 114 3.81 -1.59 -19.21
CA GLN A 114 4.17 -2.91 -19.77
C GLN A 114 3.90 -2.96 -21.28
N ASP A 115 2.71 -2.54 -21.71
CA ASP A 115 2.32 -2.53 -23.12
C ASP A 115 3.21 -1.61 -23.96
N LEU A 116 3.54 -0.42 -23.45
CA LEU A 116 4.42 0.54 -24.12
C LEU A 116 5.88 0.08 -24.23
N LEU A 117 6.34 -0.74 -23.28
CA LEU A 117 7.68 -1.32 -23.31
C LEU A 117 7.77 -2.56 -24.21
N GLY A 118 6.65 -3.25 -24.42
CA GLY A 118 6.52 -4.35 -25.36
C GLY A 118 6.43 -5.75 -24.74
N PRO A 119 6.28 -6.80 -25.57
CA PRO A 119 5.90 -8.14 -25.13
C PRO A 119 6.98 -8.85 -24.29
N HIS A 120 8.22 -8.40 -24.32
CA HIS A 120 9.32 -8.97 -23.54
C HIS A 120 9.41 -8.39 -22.11
N VAL A 121 8.55 -7.44 -21.76
CA VAL A 121 8.54 -6.79 -20.45
C VAL A 121 7.37 -7.29 -19.61
N TRP A 122 7.64 -7.60 -18.36
CA TRP A 122 6.61 -7.82 -17.34
C TRP A 122 6.65 -6.72 -16.28
N VAL A 123 5.50 -6.22 -15.88
CA VAL A 123 5.39 -5.20 -14.82
C VAL A 123 4.47 -5.69 -13.72
N GLY A 124 5.04 -5.98 -12.55
CA GLY A 124 4.28 -6.31 -11.33
C GLY A 124 3.94 -5.06 -10.53
N ASN A 125 2.67 -4.86 -10.23
CA ASN A 125 2.20 -3.71 -9.46
C ASN A 125 1.98 -4.10 -7.99
N ALA A 126 2.87 -3.64 -7.09
CA ALA A 126 2.78 -3.78 -5.65
C ALA A 126 2.19 -2.54 -4.95
N GLY A 127 1.57 -1.64 -5.70
CA GLY A 127 0.87 -0.48 -5.16
C GLY A 127 -0.27 -0.86 -4.24
N ARG A 128 -0.42 -0.11 -3.14
CA ARG A 128 -1.51 -0.28 -2.20
C ARG A 128 -1.86 1.04 -1.50
N SER A 129 -3.14 1.34 -1.39
CA SER A 129 -3.65 2.58 -0.82
C SER A 129 -3.11 2.86 0.59
N GLY A 130 -2.74 4.11 0.83
CA GLY A 130 -2.26 4.58 2.14
C GLY A 130 -0.80 4.25 2.46
N LEU A 131 -0.11 3.45 1.64
CA LEU A 131 1.29 3.09 1.91
C LEU A 131 2.24 4.28 1.72
N THR A 132 3.22 4.37 2.61
CA THR A 132 4.31 5.34 2.63
C THR A 132 5.64 4.67 2.31
N THR A 133 6.72 5.42 2.25
CA THR A 133 8.08 4.89 2.07
C THR A 133 8.49 3.92 3.17
N ARG A 134 7.91 3.99 4.38
CA ARG A 134 8.08 2.97 5.43
C ARG A 134 7.69 1.58 4.94
N HIS A 135 6.54 1.49 4.30
CA HIS A 135 5.99 0.25 3.76
C HIS A 135 6.73 -0.19 2.50
N HIS A 136 7.07 0.75 1.61
CA HIS A 136 7.81 0.46 0.37
C HIS A 136 9.20 -0.10 0.66
N ARG A 137 9.84 0.33 1.77
CA ARG A 137 11.09 -0.28 2.25
C ARG A 137 10.88 -1.76 2.58
N LEU A 138 9.85 -2.09 3.35
CA LEU A 138 9.53 -3.47 3.72
C LEU A 138 9.10 -4.30 2.50
N GLN A 139 8.33 -3.70 1.59
CA GLN A 139 7.97 -4.35 0.33
C GLN A 139 9.21 -4.65 -0.52
N ALA A 140 10.14 -3.70 -0.68
CA ALA A 140 11.38 -3.92 -1.42
C ALA A 140 12.21 -5.05 -0.79
N GLU A 141 12.42 -5.00 0.54
CA GLU A 141 13.16 -6.03 1.28
C GLU A 141 12.54 -7.43 1.13
N THR A 142 11.21 -7.53 1.14
CA THR A 142 10.51 -8.81 1.10
C THR A 142 10.32 -9.32 -0.34
N LEU A 143 9.83 -8.46 -1.24
CA LEU A 143 9.46 -8.90 -2.59
C LEU A 143 10.67 -9.20 -3.47
N LEU A 144 11.79 -8.51 -3.29
CA LEU A 144 13.01 -8.79 -4.06
C LEU A 144 13.66 -10.11 -3.63
N ASP A 145 13.50 -10.51 -2.36
CA ASP A 145 13.91 -11.85 -1.90
C ASP A 145 12.99 -12.96 -2.44
N GLU A 146 11.66 -12.68 -2.55
CA GLU A 146 10.66 -13.68 -2.95
C GLU A 146 10.46 -13.78 -4.47
N ILE A 147 10.79 -12.72 -5.24
CA ILE A 147 10.60 -12.63 -6.69
C ILE A 147 11.96 -12.43 -7.35
N PRO A 148 12.64 -13.52 -7.75
CA PRO A 148 13.96 -13.43 -8.37
C PRO A 148 13.90 -12.79 -9.77
N GLY A 149 15.01 -12.16 -10.17
CA GLY A 149 15.18 -11.63 -11.53
C GLY A 149 14.39 -10.36 -11.81
N ILE A 150 14.14 -9.53 -10.79
CA ILE A 150 13.67 -8.15 -11.01
C ILE A 150 14.83 -7.30 -11.50
N ASP A 151 14.65 -6.67 -12.67
CA ASP A 151 15.67 -5.82 -13.32
C ASP A 151 15.50 -4.34 -12.95
N VAL A 152 14.27 -3.92 -12.68
CA VAL A 152 13.96 -2.53 -12.36
C VAL A 152 12.95 -2.44 -11.23
N VAL A 153 13.19 -1.54 -10.28
CA VAL A 153 12.21 -1.15 -9.26
C VAL A 153 11.82 0.31 -9.50
N ILE A 154 10.52 0.59 -9.65
CA ILE A 154 9.99 1.95 -9.79
C ILE A 154 9.28 2.33 -8.50
N VAL A 155 9.61 3.48 -7.92
CA VAL A 155 9.00 3.98 -6.68
C VAL A 155 8.34 5.32 -6.94
N LEU A 156 7.00 5.37 -6.86
CA LEU A 156 6.20 6.59 -6.87
C LEU A 156 5.72 6.87 -5.45
N ALA A 157 6.26 7.89 -4.79
CA ALA A 157 6.01 8.14 -3.37
C ALA A 157 6.04 9.63 -3.00
N GLY A 158 5.51 9.95 -1.82
CA GLY A 158 5.55 11.28 -1.21
C GLY A 158 4.21 11.79 -0.69
N ALA A 159 3.11 11.60 -1.43
CA ALA A 159 1.80 12.12 -1.00
C ALA A 159 1.33 11.52 0.33
N ASN A 160 1.42 10.21 0.49
CA ASN A 160 1.03 9.54 1.73
C ASN A 160 2.00 9.87 2.87
N ASP A 161 3.31 10.01 2.58
CA ASP A 161 4.31 10.41 3.57
C ASP A 161 3.98 11.80 4.13
N LEU A 162 3.67 12.77 3.27
CA LEU A 162 3.19 14.09 3.66
C LEU A 162 1.86 13.99 4.43
N CYS A 163 0.83 13.40 3.84
CA CYS A 163 -0.51 13.40 4.43
C CYS A 163 -0.57 12.70 5.79
N ILE A 164 0.19 11.61 5.98
CA ILE A 164 0.27 10.92 7.27
C ILE A 164 1.05 11.76 8.29
N ARG A 165 2.12 12.46 7.87
CA ARG A 165 2.81 13.42 8.75
C ARG A 165 1.85 14.50 9.23
N LEU A 166 1.07 15.09 8.32
CA LEU A 166 0.09 16.12 8.63
C LEU A 166 -1.04 15.60 9.52
N ALA A 167 -1.62 14.44 9.19
CA ALA A 167 -2.73 13.86 9.93
C ALA A 167 -2.36 13.48 11.38
N ARG A 168 -1.13 12.99 11.60
CA ARG A 168 -0.64 12.62 12.93
C ARG A 168 -0.16 13.81 13.77
N ASP A 169 0.13 14.93 13.15
CA ASP A 169 0.59 16.17 13.77
C ASP A 169 1.67 15.92 14.87
N THR A 170 1.38 16.29 16.12
CA THR A 170 2.28 16.09 17.28
C THR A 170 2.47 14.61 17.66
N ALA A 171 1.55 13.73 17.28
CA ALA A 171 1.66 12.29 17.53
C ALA A 171 2.52 11.57 16.46
N TRP A 172 3.03 12.29 15.46
CA TRP A 172 3.92 11.67 14.48
C TRP A 172 5.31 11.42 15.10
N ALA A 173 5.85 10.23 14.87
CA ALA A 173 7.18 9.86 15.30
C ALA A 173 7.88 9.03 14.19
N PRO A 174 9.22 9.10 14.09
CA PRO A 174 9.99 8.21 13.24
C PRO A 174 9.86 6.77 13.71
N VAL A 175 10.06 5.83 12.77
CA VAL A 175 9.99 4.39 13.06
C VAL A 175 11.38 3.83 13.30
N ASP A 176 11.54 3.12 14.41
CA ASP A 176 12.73 2.29 14.63
C ASP A 176 12.55 0.94 13.89
N PHE A 177 13.21 0.79 12.75
CA PHE A 177 13.18 -0.45 11.96
C PHE A 177 13.94 -1.62 12.60
N ASN A 178 14.67 -1.40 13.70
CA ASN A 178 15.30 -2.48 14.47
C ASN A 178 14.34 -3.05 15.53
N SER A 179 13.21 -2.38 15.80
CA SER A 179 12.17 -2.86 16.70
C SER A 179 11.13 -3.70 15.97
N PRO A 180 11.05 -5.03 16.23
CA PRO A 180 9.99 -5.88 15.66
C PRO A 180 8.57 -5.39 15.99
N GLU A 181 8.39 -4.77 17.16
CA GLU A 181 7.11 -4.22 17.61
C GLU A 181 6.68 -3.02 16.76
N ALA A 182 7.64 -2.17 16.35
CA ALA A 182 7.37 -1.02 15.47
C ALA A 182 7.16 -1.45 14.01
N VAL A 183 7.84 -2.51 13.57
CA VAL A 183 7.76 -3.02 12.18
C VAL A 183 6.51 -3.88 11.94
N ALA A 184 6.04 -4.64 12.93
CA ALA A 184 4.92 -5.57 12.75
C ALA A 184 3.62 -4.91 12.25
N PRO A 185 3.18 -3.72 12.72
CA PRO A 185 2.04 -3.02 12.14
C PRO A 185 2.24 -2.64 10.68
N LEU A 186 3.43 -2.16 10.31
CA LEU A 186 3.77 -1.78 8.94
C LEU A 186 3.74 -2.99 8.00
N MET A 187 4.23 -4.16 8.44
CA MET A 187 4.12 -5.40 7.68
C MET A 187 2.66 -5.82 7.46
N GLN A 188 1.76 -5.52 8.42
CA GLN A 188 0.33 -5.79 8.24
C GLN A 188 -0.33 -4.85 7.23
N GLU A 189 0.13 -3.62 7.16
CA GLU A 189 -0.35 -2.63 6.20
C GLU A 189 0.23 -2.90 4.81
N ALA A 190 1.51 -3.27 4.71
CA ALA A 190 2.20 -3.53 3.45
C ALA A 190 1.73 -4.80 2.73
N PHE A 191 1.31 -5.84 3.48
CA PHE A 191 0.95 -7.15 2.94
C PHE A 191 -0.40 -7.64 3.48
N GLU A 192 -1.32 -8.00 2.60
CA GLU A 192 -2.62 -8.56 3.00
C GLU A 192 -2.47 -10.00 3.51
N VAL A 193 -1.64 -10.80 2.86
CA VAL A 193 -1.30 -12.16 3.27
C VAL A 193 0.16 -12.18 3.73
N ARG A 194 0.39 -12.72 4.92
CA ARG A 194 1.72 -12.75 5.56
C ARG A 194 1.82 -13.90 6.55
N PRO A 195 3.03 -14.39 6.84
CA PRO A 195 3.25 -15.39 7.87
C PRO A 195 2.79 -14.93 9.26
N PRO A 196 2.34 -15.86 10.12
CA PRO A 196 1.86 -15.54 11.49
C PRO A 196 2.87 -14.76 12.34
N ARG A 197 4.18 -14.91 12.07
CA ARG A 197 5.24 -14.18 12.79
C ARG A 197 5.12 -12.66 12.68
N PHE A 198 4.52 -12.16 11.62
CA PHE A 198 4.26 -10.72 11.39
C PHE A 198 2.88 -10.27 11.87
N ALA A 199 2.09 -11.14 12.50
CA ALA A 199 0.80 -10.75 13.06
C ALA A 199 1.01 -9.85 14.29
N ALA A 200 0.45 -8.65 14.30
CA ALA A 200 0.43 -7.78 15.46
C ALA A 200 -0.67 -8.21 16.46
N GLY A 201 -0.52 -7.85 17.72
CA GLY A 201 -1.50 -8.09 18.76
C GLY A 201 -1.10 -9.18 19.75
N ARG A 202 -2.09 -9.66 20.52
CA ARG A 202 -1.88 -10.67 21.56
C ARG A 202 -1.30 -11.96 20.98
N ARG A 203 -0.55 -12.74 21.78
CA ARG A 203 0.14 -13.98 21.32
C ARG A 203 -0.74 -14.95 20.54
N HIS A 204 -2.03 -15.09 20.91
CA HIS A 204 -2.98 -15.96 20.19
C HIS A 204 -3.31 -15.46 18.77
N HIS A 205 -3.22 -14.16 18.47
CA HIS A 205 -3.40 -13.62 17.13
C HIS A 205 -2.26 -14.00 16.18
N ARG A 206 -1.11 -14.43 16.73
CA ARG A 206 0.08 -14.88 15.98
C ARG A 206 0.04 -16.36 15.64
N THR A 207 -1.05 -17.07 15.95
CA THR A 207 -1.19 -18.48 15.60
C THR A 207 -1.71 -18.64 14.18
N ALA A 208 -1.22 -19.67 13.47
CA ALA A 208 -1.65 -20.01 12.14
C ALA A 208 -3.14 -20.42 12.12
N LEU A 209 -3.57 -21.10 13.18
CA LEU A 209 -4.97 -21.48 13.39
C LEU A 209 -5.91 -20.25 13.45
N HIS A 210 -5.53 -19.22 14.23
CA HIS A 210 -6.32 -17.98 14.29
C HIS A 210 -6.40 -17.29 12.92
N GLN A 211 -5.30 -17.23 12.18
CA GLN A 211 -5.27 -16.66 10.84
C GLN A 211 -6.14 -17.47 9.85
N ALA A 212 -6.08 -18.79 9.92
CA ALA A 212 -6.91 -19.67 9.10
C ALA A 212 -8.41 -19.49 9.39
N LEU A 213 -8.79 -19.42 10.67
CA LEU A 213 -10.18 -19.16 11.09
C LEU A 213 -10.66 -17.78 10.63
N LYS A 214 -9.81 -16.77 10.73
CA LYS A 214 -10.10 -15.42 10.22
C LYS A 214 -10.28 -15.41 8.70
N LYS A 215 -9.45 -16.14 7.97
CA LYS A 215 -9.57 -16.32 6.52
C LYS A 215 -10.90 -17.02 6.16
N LEU A 216 -11.22 -18.11 6.84
CA LEU A 216 -12.48 -18.85 6.66
C LEU A 216 -13.69 -17.96 6.97
N SER A 217 -13.65 -17.19 8.05
CA SER A 217 -14.75 -16.27 8.40
C SER A 217 -14.97 -15.17 7.35
N ARG A 218 -13.90 -14.73 6.66
CA ARG A 218 -14.01 -13.79 5.53
C ARG A 218 -14.63 -14.44 4.30
N LEU A 219 -14.29 -15.70 4.01
CA LEU A 219 -14.86 -16.47 2.90
C LEU A 219 -16.36 -16.77 3.11
N LEU A 220 -16.76 -16.98 4.38
CA LEU A 220 -18.15 -17.27 4.75
C LEU A 220 -19.02 -16.01 4.91
N ARG A 221 -18.44 -14.80 4.83
CA ARG A 221 -19.16 -13.53 4.82
C ARG A 221 -19.21 -12.99 3.38
N PRO A 222 -20.27 -13.28 2.59
CA PRO A 222 -20.43 -12.66 1.30
C PRO A 222 -20.58 -11.15 1.50
N GLY A 223 -19.71 -10.35 0.91
CA GLY A 223 -19.74 -8.89 0.97
C GLY A 223 -18.63 -8.22 1.79
N GLY A 224 -17.53 -8.90 2.09
CA GLY A 224 -16.36 -8.33 2.73
C GLY A 224 -15.51 -7.41 1.85
N ALA A 225 -16.08 -6.75 0.85
CA ALA A 225 -15.46 -5.62 0.18
C ALA A 225 -15.42 -4.45 1.18
N THR A 226 -14.27 -4.23 1.78
CA THR A 226 -14.01 -3.08 2.68
C THR A 226 -13.88 -1.76 1.90
N GLN A 227 -14.06 -1.80 0.59
CA GLN A 227 -13.98 -0.66 -0.32
C GLN A 227 -15.34 -0.42 -0.97
N ASP A 228 -15.74 0.85 -1.04
CA ASP A 228 -16.93 1.27 -1.77
C ASP A 228 -16.72 1.03 -3.27
N PRO A 229 -17.45 0.09 -3.90
CA PRO A 229 -17.24 -0.24 -5.31
C PRO A 229 -17.47 0.93 -6.27
N SER A 230 -18.27 1.91 -5.86
CA SER A 230 -18.61 3.09 -6.68
C SER A 230 -17.70 4.29 -6.40
N GLY A 231 -16.91 4.25 -5.33
CA GLY A 231 -16.09 5.38 -4.89
C GLY A 231 -16.90 6.55 -4.31
N ARG A 232 -18.20 6.38 -4.00
CA ARG A 232 -19.03 7.46 -3.44
C ARG A 232 -18.57 7.95 -2.07
N VAL A 233 -17.77 7.16 -1.38
CA VAL A 233 -17.11 7.57 -0.14
C VAL A 233 -16.27 8.84 -0.32
N TYR A 234 -15.72 9.08 -1.51
CA TYR A 234 -14.98 10.33 -1.81
C TYR A 234 -15.87 11.57 -1.68
N GLN A 235 -17.17 11.46 -1.95
CA GLN A 235 -18.10 12.59 -1.74
C GLN A 235 -18.19 12.97 -0.26
N VAL A 236 -18.16 11.96 0.64
CA VAL A 236 -18.15 12.18 2.08
C VAL A 236 -16.85 12.87 2.52
N TRP A 237 -15.69 12.38 2.07
CA TRP A 237 -14.39 12.97 2.42
C TRP A 237 -14.23 14.40 1.89
N ARG A 238 -14.70 14.66 0.64
CA ARG A 238 -14.74 16.00 0.06
C ARG A 238 -15.62 16.94 0.85
N ARG A 239 -16.76 16.47 1.36
CA ARG A 239 -17.64 17.25 2.25
C ARG A 239 -16.94 17.57 3.58
N HIS A 240 -16.30 16.58 4.23
CA HIS A 240 -15.54 16.82 5.46
C HIS A 240 -14.51 17.95 5.29
N ARG A 241 -13.78 17.97 4.15
CA ARG A 241 -12.83 19.04 3.86
C ARG A 241 -13.51 20.39 3.62
N ARG A 242 -14.61 20.44 2.86
CA ARG A 242 -15.33 21.70 2.61
C ARG A 242 -15.93 22.31 3.88
N GLU A 243 -16.35 21.45 4.80
CA GLU A 243 -16.96 21.83 6.09
C GLU A 243 -15.93 21.93 7.22
N ALA A 244 -14.64 21.95 6.89
CA ALA A 244 -13.58 22.03 7.88
C ALA A 244 -13.68 23.35 8.68
N PRO A 245 -13.63 23.29 10.03
CA PRO A 245 -13.76 24.50 10.86
C PRO A 245 -12.57 25.43 10.73
N VAL A 246 -11.39 24.88 10.39
CA VAL A 246 -10.13 25.64 10.28
C VAL A 246 -9.31 25.09 9.11
N LEU A 247 -8.72 26.01 8.34
CA LEU A 247 -7.70 25.71 7.33
C LEU A 247 -6.35 26.26 7.80
N ARG A 248 -5.47 25.37 8.26
CA ARG A 248 -4.12 25.73 8.74
C ARG A 248 -3.25 26.20 7.58
N GLN A 249 -2.71 27.41 7.70
CA GLN A 249 -1.90 28.03 6.65
C GLN A 249 -0.42 27.61 6.71
N ARG A 250 0.04 27.14 7.86
CA ARG A 250 1.46 26.81 8.10
C ARG A 250 1.63 25.30 8.32
N LEU A 251 2.65 24.74 7.70
CA LEU A 251 3.07 23.36 7.93
C LEU A 251 3.67 23.23 9.34
N PRO A 252 3.55 22.04 9.96
CA PRO A 252 4.36 21.70 11.12
C PRO A 252 5.84 21.54 10.74
N ASP A 253 6.70 21.38 11.72
CA ASP A 253 8.10 20.97 11.42
C ASP A 253 8.10 19.61 10.67
N LEU A 254 8.58 19.64 9.45
CA LEU A 254 8.72 18.46 8.59
C LEU A 254 10.09 17.80 8.68
N ALA A 255 11.09 18.45 9.30
CA ALA A 255 12.48 17.97 9.25
C ALA A 255 12.67 16.51 9.70
N PRO A 256 12.07 16.04 10.83
CA PRO A 256 12.19 14.64 11.22
C PRO A 256 11.54 13.66 10.20
N ALA A 257 10.42 14.05 9.62
CA ALA A 257 9.71 13.22 8.64
C ALA A 257 10.46 13.15 7.30
N LEU A 258 11.07 14.24 6.87
CA LEU A 258 11.88 14.32 5.66
C LEU A 258 13.19 13.53 5.81
N ALA A 259 13.79 13.57 7.00
CA ALA A 259 14.99 12.76 7.31
C ALA A 259 14.68 11.26 7.20
N GLU A 260 13.57 10.81 7.77
CA GLU A 260 13.10 9.42 7.67
C GLU A 260 12.73 9.06 6.21
N TYR A 261 12.04 9.94 5.50
CA TYR A 261 11.68 9.74 4.10
C TYR A 261 12.94 9.49 3.25
N ALA A 262 13.95 10.37 3.35
CA ALA A 262 15.23 10.20 2.65
C ALA A 262 15.96 8.90 3.06
N ALA A 263 15.93 8.54 4.35
CA ALA A 263 16.53 7.30 4.84
C ALA A 263 15.85 6.06 4.25
N ASN A 264 14.50 6.06 4.14
CA ASN A 264 13.74 4.98 3.52
C ASN A 264 14.03 4.87 2.02
N LEU A 265 14.10 5.98 1.27
CA LEU A 265 14.49 5.97 -0.15
C LEU A 265 15.88 5.35 -0.34
N ARG A 266 16.85 5.75 0.48
CA ARG A 266 18.21 5.15 0.45
C ARG A 266 18.20 3.66 0.80
N ALA A 267 17.35 3.24 1.74
CA ALA A 267 17.21 1.82 2.10
C ALA A 267 16.64 1.00 0.93
N ILE A 268 15.57 1.49 0.28
CA ILE A 268 14.99 0.87 -0.90
C ILE A 268 16.04 0.73 -2.00
N ALA A 269 16.80 1.80 -2.30
CA ALA A 269 17.84 1.78 -3.31
C ALA A 269 18.95 0.76 -3.00
N ARG A 270 19.41 0.71 -1.74
CA ARG A 270 20.43 -0.29 -1.33
C ARG A 270 19.91 -1.72 -1.49
N THR A 271 18.67 -1.98 -1.12
CA THR A 271 18.06 -3.31 -1.30
C THR A 271 17.96 -3.65 -2.79
N THR A 272 17.47 -2.72 -3.61
CA THR A 272 17.38 -2.88 -5.07
C THR A 272 18.76 -3.20 -5.68
N ALA A 273 19.80 -2.45 -5.31
CA ALA A 273 21.15 -2.69 -5.80
C ALA A 273 21.74 -4.03 -5.36
N ARG A 274 21.46 -4.50 -4.15
CA ARG A 274 21.90 -5.83 -3.67
C ARG A 274 21.32 -6.97 -4.51
N HIS A 275 20.15 -6.79 -5.10
CA HIS A 275 19.51 -7.75 -6.02
C HIS A 275 19.90 -7.53 -7.50
N GLY A 276 20.86 -6.63 -7.78
CA GLY A 276 21.31 -6.34 -9.14
C GLY A 276 20.32 -5.52 -9.97
N ALA A 277 19.24 -5.06 -9.39
CA ALA A 277 18.20 -4.27 -10.05
C ALA A 277 18.55 -2.78 -10.09
N ARG A 278 17.99 -2.07 -11.06
CA ARG A 278 18.05 -0.59 -11.16
C ARG A 278 16.87 0.05 -10.42
N ILE A 279 17.13 1.19 -9.80
CA ILE A 279 16.09 1.97 -9.12
C ILE A 279 15.65 3.17 -9.95
N VAL A 280 14.34 3.40 -10.05
CA VAL A 280 13.72 4.59 -10.64
C VAL A 280 12.88 5.26 -9.57
N PHE A 281 13.24 6.47 -9.16
CA PHE A 281 12.44 7.28 -8.25
C PHE A 281 11.62 8.30 -9.03
N VAL A 282 10.35 8.40 -8.68
CA VAL A 282 9.36 9.22 -9.38
C VAL A 282 8.72 10.17 -8.37
N THR A 283 8.78 11.47 -8.64
CA THR A 283 8.09 12.48 -7.82
C THR A 283 6.57 12.32 -7.91
N GLN A 284 5.88 12.67 -6.84
CA GLN A 284 4.42 12.60 -6.77
C GLN A 284 3.78 13.87 -7.34
N PRO A 285 3.09 13.81 -8.49
CA PRO A 285 2.29 14.92 -8.96
C PRO A 285 0.97 15.02 -8.18
N SER A 286 0.38 16.21 -8.18
CA SER A 286 -0.89 16.47 -7.51
C SER A 286 -1.68 17.56 -8.24
N LEU A 287 -2.99 17.59 -8.00
CA LEU A 287 -3.89 18.67 -8.46
C LEU A 287 -3.62 20.00 -7.71
N TRP A 288 -2.91 19.96 -6.59
CA TRP A 288 -2.69 21.13 -5.74
C TRP A 288 -1.85 22.19 -6.43
N ARG A 289 -2.41 23.41 -6.53
CA ARG A 289 -1.75 24.62 -7.00
C ARG A 289 -2.39 25.85 -6.34
N ASN A 290 -1.63 26.92 -6.16
CA ASN A 290 -2.08 28.10 -5.40
C ASN A 290 -3.25 28.82 -6.08
N ASP A 291 -3.34 28.74 -7.39
CA ASP A 291 -4.39 29.33 -8.23
C ASP A 291 -5.47 28.31 -8.60
N LEU A 292 -5.68 27.25 -7.79
CA LEU A 292 -6.68 26.22 -8.07
C LEU A 292 -8.09 26.81 -8.11
N PRO A 293 -8.82 26.70 -9.25
CA PRO A 293 -10.16 27.24 -9.38
C PRO A 293 -11.15 26.61 -8.38
N PRO A 294 -12.18 27.36 -7.95
CA PRO A 294 -13.16 26.87 -6.96
C PRO A 294 -13.88 25.57 -7.37
N ASP A 295 -14.13 25.38 -8.66
CA ASP A 295 -14.75 24.17 -9.19
C ASP A 295 -13.84 22.94 -9.06
N LEU A 296 -12.52 23.10 -9.08
CA LEU A 296 -11.57 22.02 -8.83
C LEU A 296 -11.29 21.82 -7.35
N GLN A 297 -11.37 22.86 -6.52
CA GLN A 297 -11.21 22.73 -5.06
C GLN A 297 -12.24 21.77 -4.45
N ARG A 298 -13.45 21.63 -5.04
CA ARG A 298 -14.47 20.69 -4.59
C ARG A 298 -14.09 19.22 -4.74
N LEU A 299 -13.05 18.91 -5.55
CA LEU A 299 -12.53 17.55 -5.71
C LEU A 299 -11.57 17.12 -4.61
N LEU A 300 -11.07 18.08 -3.83
CA LEU A 300 -10.08 17.83 -2.79
C LEU A 300 -10.70 17.25 -1.53
N TRP A 301 -9.97 16.31 -0.91
CA TRP A 301 -10.35 15.69 0.35
C TRP A 301 -9.17 15.41 1.29
N MET A 302 -7.91 15.46 0.80
CA MET A 302 -6.70 15.16 1.57
C MET A 302 -6.26 16.33 2.46
N GLY A 303 -5.30 16.08 3.35
CA GLY A 303 -4.65 17.09 4.18
C GLY A 303 -5.39 17.44 5.47
N GLY A 304 -6.28 16.56 5.96
CA GLY A 304 -6.92 16.72 7.27
C GLY A 304 -6.08 16.17 8.41
N LEU A 305 -6.39 16.62 9.65
CA LEU A 305 -5.79 16.14 10.88
C LEU A 305 -6.57 14.95 11.45
N GLY A 306 -5.89 14.10 12.20
CA GLY A 306 -6.52 12.98 12.90
C GLY A 306 -7.20 11.99 11.95
N ARG A 307 -8.44 11.62 12.28
CA ARG A 307 -9.23 10.61 11.55
C ARG A 307 -10.19 11.25 10.54
N TYR A 308 -9.77 12.31 9.87
CA TYR A 308 -10.58 13.17 9.00
C TYR A 308 -11.40 12.43 7.92
N GLN A 309 -10.96 11.26 7.47
CA GLN A 309 -11.73 10.44 6.53
C GLN A 309 -12.95 9.76 7.20
N LYS A 310 -12.84 9.44 8.51
CA LYS A 310 -13.87 8.70 9.25
C LYS A 310 -14.86 9.62 9.94
N GLU A 311 -14.40 10.80 10.33
CA GLU A 311 -15.12 11.72 11.20
C GLU A 311 -15.08 13.13 10.60
N ALA A 312 -16.20 13.86 10.62
CA ALA A 312 -16.27 15.28 10.25
C ALA A 312 -15.72 16.17 11.38
N GLY A 313 -15.58 17.49 11.09
CA GLY A 313 -15.20 18.49 12.11
C GLY A 313 -13.70 18.56 12.40
N HIS A 314 -12.86 17.83 11.66
CA HIS A 314 -11.41 17.97 11.77
C HIS A 314 -10.91 19.23 11.06
N GLU A 315 -9.79 19.77 11.55
CA GLU A 315 -9.04 20.80 10.84
C GLU A 315 -8.33 20.24 9.63
N TYR A 316 -8.10 21.06 8.62
CA TYR A 316 -7.36 20.71 7.40
C TYR A 316 -6.26 21.73 7.14
N TYR A 317 -5.29 21.35 6.33
CA TYR A 317 -4.30 22.27 5.80
C TYR A 317 -4.83 22.98 4.55
N ALA A 318 -4.53 24.26 4.43
CA ALA A 318 -4.82 25.07 3.26
C ALA A 318 -4.13 24.49 2.01
N ILE A 319 -4.65 24.77 0.84
CA ILE A 319 -4.06 24.28 -0.43
C ILE A 319 -2.62 24.75 -0.57
N SER A 320 -2.32 26.00 -0.22
CA SER A 320 -0.96 26.56 -0.23
C SER A 320 0.04 25.76 0.61
N ALA A 321 -0.37 25.31 1.81
CA ALA A 321 0.45 24.46 2.66
C ALA A 321 0.66 23.06 2.03
N LEU A 322 -0.36 22.48 1.38
CA LEU A 322 -0.22 21.19 0.68
C LEU A 322 0.72 21.32 -0.53
N VAL A 323 0.64 22.43 -1.29
CA VAL A 323 1.56 22.75 -2.40
C VAL A 323 2.99 22.83 -1.90
N GLU A 324 3.22 23.59 -0.82
CA GLU A 324 4.53 23.74 -0.21
C GLU A 324 5.08 22.40 0.28
N GLY A 325 4.28 21.66 1.05
CA GLY A 325 4.66 20.35 1.61
C GLY A 325 5.04 19.36 0.52
N MET A 326 4.23 19.26 -0.55
CA MET A 326 4.50 18.32 -1.65
C MET A 326 5.75 18.72 -2.44
N ALA A 327 5.97 20.00 -2.65
CA ALA A 327 7.18 20.51 -3.30
C ALA A 327 8.44 20.16 -2.48
N ILE A 328 8.38 20.24 -1.16
CA ILE A 328 9.49 19.85 -0.26
C ILE A 328 9.76 18.34 -0.37
N TYR A 329 8.74 17.47 -0.27
CA TYR A 329 8.90 16.02 -0.39
C TYR A 329 9.48 15.62 -1.76
N ASN A 330 8.96 16.20 -2.85
CA ASN A 330 9.47 15.93 -4.19
C ASN A 330 10.92 16.37 -4.36
N ARG A 331 11.31 17.52 -3.78
CA ARG A 331 12.71 17.98 -3.78
C ARG A 331 13.61 17.00 -3.04
N VAL A 332 13.22 16.56 -1.83
CA VAL A 332 13.99 15.58 -1.05
C VAL A 332 14.15 14.26 -1.79
N LEU A 333 13.10 13.80 -2.51
CA LEU A 333 13.19 12.60 -3.35
C LEU A 333 14.22 12.78 -4.45
N LEU A 334 14.17 13.88 -5.22
CA LEU A 334 15.12 14.15 -6.30
C LEU A 334 16.54 14.31 -5.80
N ASP A 335 16.74 15.04 -4.70
CA ASP A 335 18.06 15.26 -4.12
C ASP A 335 18.67 13.95 -3.58
N THR A 336 17.83 13.10 -2.95
CA THR A 336 18.24 11.76 -2.52
C THR A 336 18.57 10.88 -3.73
N CYS A 337 17.73 10.89 -4.76
CA CYS A 337 17.93 10.12 -5.98
C CYS A 337 19.26 10.47 -6.67
N ARG A 338 19.56 11.76 -6.83
CA ARG A 338 20.83 12.23 -7.47
C ARG A 338 22.10 11.80 -6.75
N GLN A 339 21.99 11.48 -5.45
CA GLN A 339 23.11 11.00 -4.64
C GLN A 339 23.32 9.47 -4.78
N ILE A 340 22.42 8.76 -5.44
CA ILE A 340 22.49 7.30 -5.58
C ILE A 340 23.05 6.96 -6.97
N PRO A 341 24.22 6.32 -7.04
CA PRO A 341 24.82 5.95 -8.33
C PRO A 341 23.90 5.05 -9.16
N GLY A 342 23.71 5.39 -10.43
CA GLY A 342 22.89 4.62 -11.35
C GLY A 342 21.38 4.72 -11.16
N ALA A 343 20.90 5.51 -10.20
CA ALA A 343 19.47 5.76 -10.02
C ALA A 343 18.91 6.65 -11.14
N VAL A 344 17.70 6.36 -11.57
CA VAL A 344 16.96 7.18 -12.54
C VAL A 344 15.99 8.07 -11.77
N CYS A 345 16.10 9.39 -11.95
CA CYS A 345 15.27 10.37 -11.25
C CYS A 345 14.28 10.99 -12.24
N VAL A 346 12.99 10.78 -12.00
CA VAL A 346 11.91 11.29 -12.86
C VAL A 346 11.12 12.35 -12.09
N ASP A 347 11.16 13.59 -12.55
CA ASP A 347 10.33 14.66 -12.00
C ASP A 347 8.96 14.70 -12.69
N LEU A 348 8.17 13.67 -12.42
CA LEU A 348 6.82 13.51 -12.96
C LEU A 348 5.91 14.68 -12.54
N ALA A 349 6.11 15.24 -11.35
CA ALA A 349 5.33 16.36 -10.84
C ALA A 349 5.50 17.64 -11.68
N ALA A 350 6.63 17.81 -12.35
CA ALA A 350 6.87 18.92 -13.28
C ALA A 350 6.30 18.67 -14.68
N GLU A 351 6.03 17.39 -15.04
CA GLU A 351 5.64 17.00 -16.40
C GLU A 351 4.12 16.79 -16.59
N LEU A 352 3.35 16.72 -15.50
CA LEU A 352 1.89 16.54 -15.58
C LEU A 352 1.13 17.86 -15.38
N PRO A 353 0.14 18.17 -16.27
CA PRO A 353 -0.83 19.22 -16.00
C PRO A 353 -1.59 18.99 -14.69
N ARG A 354 -1.83 20.08 -13.95
CA ARG A 354 -2.51 20.03 -12.64
C ARG A 354 -3.99 20.38 -12.79
N ASP A 355 -4.74 19.53 -13.49
CA ASP A 355 -6.15 19.71 -13.77
C ASP A 355 -6.88 18.36 -13.94
N THR A 356 -8.17 18.38 -14.20
CA THR A 356 -9.01 17.18 -14.38
C THR A 356 -8.76 16.42 -15.69
N THR A 357 -7.88 16.90 -16.57
CA THR A 357 -7.43 16.09 -17.71
C THR A 357 -6.50 14.95 -17.24
N MET A 358 -5.88 15.11 -16.06
CA MET A 358 -4.94 14.11 -15.49
C MET A 358 -5.44 13.48 -14.19
N PHE A 359 -6.23 14.22 -13.38
CA PHE A 359 -6.60 13.81 -12.03
C PHE A 359 -8.10 13.78 -11.81
N TYR A 360 -8.60 12.82 -11.01
CA TYR A 360 -9.99 12.83 -10.56
C TYR A 360 -10.18 13.38 -9.13
N ASP A 361 -9.07 13.62 -8.40
CA ASP A 361 -9.03 14.24 -7.07
C ASP A 361 -7.66 14.87 -6.78
N ASP A 362 -7.26 14.96 -5.51
CA ASP A 362 -6.01 15.56 -5.03
C ASP A 362 -4.77 15.03 -5.76
N VAL A 363 -4.67 13.69 -5.97
CA VAL A 363 -3.44 13.02 -6.42
C VAL A 363 -3.67 11.84 -7.36
N HIS A 364 -4.90 11.32 -7.43
CA HIS A 364 -5.18 10.10 -8.18
C HIS A 364 -5.38 10.40 -9.66
N PHE A 365 -4.71 9.61 -10.48
CA PHE A 365 -4.81 9.73 -11.94
C PHE A 365 -6.13 9.18 -12.45
N ASN A 366 -6.74 9.90 -13.40
CA ASN A 366 -7.75 9.33 -14.27
C ASN A 366 -7.09 8.50 -15.39
N GLU A 367 -7.87 7.98 -16.32
CA GLU A 367 -7.36 7.15 -17.42
C GLU A 367 -6.33 7.88 -18.28
N ALA A 368 -6.58 9.14 -18.65
CA ALA A 368 -5.64 9.94 -19.44
C ALA A 368 -4.35 10.26 -18.67
N GLY A 369 -4.48 10.60 -17.37
CA GLY A 369 -3.34 10.81 -16.48
C GLY A 369 -2.49 9.55 -16.34
N SER A 370 -3.14 8.40 -16.16
CA SER A 370 -2.49 7.10 -16.07
C SER A 370 -1.68 6.77 -17.33
N ARG A 371 -2.27 6.92 -18.52
CA ARG A 371 -1.59 6.76 -19.81
C ARG A 371 -0.41 7.73 -19.98
N ARG A 372 -0.57 8.98 -19.54
CA ARG A 372 0.51 9.98 -19.59
C ARG A 372 1.68 9.62 -18.71
N VAL A 373 1.42 9.18 -17.47
CA VAL A 373 2.44 8.67 -16.54
C VAL A 373 3.22 7.51 -17.16
N ALA A 374 2.52 6.52 -17.69
CA ALA A 374 3.13 5.37 -18.35
C ALA A 374 4.02 5.78 -19.54
N GLY A 375 3.56 6.72 -20.37
CA GLY A 375 4.31 7.24 -21.52
C GLY A 375 5.63 7.92 -21.11
N ILE A 376 5.58 8.77 -20.06
CA ILE A 376 6.78 9.43 -19.53
C ILE A 376 7.77 8.38 -18.99
N LEU A 377 7.29 7.44 -18.18
CA LEU A 377 8.14 6.40 -17.60
C LEU A 377 8.74 5.48 -18.67
N ALA A 378 7.96 5.08 -19.69
CA ALA A 378 8.45 4.29 -20.81
C ALA A 378 9.60 5.00 -21.55
N GLY A 379 9.45 6.30 -21.83
CA GLY A 379 10.51 7.11 -22.44
C GLY A 379 11.79 7.15 -21.60
N ARG A 380 11.65 7.34 -20.28
CA ARG A 380 12.80 7.36 -19.36
C ARG A 380 13.51 6.01 -19.27
N ILE A 381 12.74 4.91 -19.17
CA ILE A 381 13.29 3.55 -19.08
C ILE A 381 14.03 3.19 -20.38
N LYS A 382 13.42 3.44 -21.55
CA LYS A 382 14.07 3.20 -22.85
C LYS A 382 15.38 3.97 -23.01
N ALA A 383 15.43 5.23 -22.51
CA ALA A 383 16.64 6.04 -22.56
C ALA A 383 17.79 5.49 -21.69
N THR A 384 17.52 4.62 -20.72
CA THR A 384 18.57 3.99 -19.90
C THR A 384 19.22 2.76 -20.53
N GLY A 385 18.78 2.39 -21.75
CA GLY A 385 19.31 1.21 -22.45
C GLY A 385 18.79 -0.12 -21.92
N ILE A 386 17.76 -0.11 -21.08
CA ILE A 386 17.00 -1.31 -20.70
C ILE A 386 16.19 -1.72 -21.92
N ARG A 387 16.59 -2.78 -22.60
CA ARG A 387 15.96 -3.34 -23.80
C ARG A 387 15.48 -4.74 -23.52
#